data_5a7a062aa4936da000b55b9bf90146b5
#
_entry.id   5a7a062aa4936da000b55b9bf90146b5
#
_cell.length_a   1.000
_cell.length_b   1.000
_cell.length_c   1.000
_cell.angle_alpha   90.00
_cell.angle_beta   90.00
_cell.angle_gamma   90.00
#
_symmetry.space_group_name_H-M   'P 1'
#
loop_
_entity.id
_entity.type
_entity.pdbx_description
1 polymer ?
#
loop_
_entity_poly.entity_id
_entity_poly.type
_entity_poly.pdbx_seq_one_letter_code
_entity_poly.pdbx_strand_id
1 'polypeptide(L)'
;MLRPVEGEGPLQSWMTTMPRKRTLWRLSFAAALLSQLWPMAPESSAGPLDHLTDLTGRASVVVTLKGRDNFNSEYLYDVSVKNLSADTFIGDSLFIVLDKVTNIGGEDRENLNSDPILSRMEVLGQNGETQDGKPYFQIPAGSATDLTPSSQSLPASVRLRNKDYLIVFTPSFKVFGLKRPPPEPKQAPAPPVQPVTTPTTPNRTTVDKLIQLLIKKGLLTEEEWRKANQP
;
A
#
# COMPACT_ATOMS: atom_id res chain seq x y z
N MET A 1 70.87 20.30 -2.50
CA MET A 1 70.85 21.59 -1.75
C MET A 1 69.52 21.64 -1.02
N LEU A 2 69.63 21.49 0.30
CA LEU A 2 68.53 21.50 1.29
C LEU A 2 68.10 22.95 1.60
N ARG A 3 66.80 23.16 1.83
CA ARG A 3 66.28 24.10 2.81
C ARG A 3 64.95 23.64 3.39
N PRO A 4 64.84 23.49 4.72
CA PRO A 4 63.57 23.30 5.43
C PRO A 4 62.99 24.69 5.75
N VAL A 5 61.66 24.80 5.80
CA VAL A 5 60.95 25.91 6.39
C VAL A 5 60.09 25.36 7.54
N GLU A 6 60.64 25.57 8.73
CA GLU A 6 59.92 25.54 9.99
C GLU A 6 59.01 26.77 10.08
N GLY A 7 57.80 26.56 10.55
CA GLY A 7 56.85 27.60 10.87
C GLY A 7 56.00 27.16 12.03
N GLU A 8 56.53 27.21 13.24
CA GLU A 8 55.80 27.14 14.49
C GLU A 8 55.02 28.44 14.70
N GLY A 9 53.73 28.36 14.89
CA GLY A 9 52.86 29.46 15.32
C GLY A 9 52.19 29.13 16.64
N PRO A 10 52.08 30.07 17.59
CA PRO A 10 51.81 29.77 18.98
C PRO A 10 50.31 29.55 19.30
N LEU A 11 50.14 28.64 20.25
CA LEU A 11 48.93 28.39 21.01
C LEU A 11 48.45 29.65 21.74
N GLN A 12 47.28 30.17 21.41
CA GLN A 12 46.59 31.12 22.27
C GLN A 12 45.40 30.42 22.98
N SER A 13 45.68 30.17 24.25
CA SER A 13 44.75 29.85 25.32
C SER A 13 43.79 31.01 25.54
N TRP A 14 42.49 30.79 25.33
CA TRP A 14 41.47 31.68 25.86
C TRP A 14 40.64 30.92 26.92
N MET A 15 41.16 30.98 28.15
CA MET A 15 40.35 30.76 29.35
C MET A 15 39.45 31.96 29.55
N THR A 16 38.15 31.80 29.35
CA THR A 16 37.17 32.78 29.79
C THR A 16 36.40 32.22 30.97
N THR A 17 36.75 32.75 32.11
CA THR A 17 36.13 32.52 33.42
C THR A 17 34.73 33.11 33.45
N MET A 18 33.71 32.32 33.64
CA MET A 18 32.34 32.81 33.93
C MET A 18 32.05 32.87 35.41
N PRO A 19 31.49 34.00 35.91
CA PRO A 19 31.15 34.17 37.32
C PRO A 19 29.86 33.43 37.68
N ARG A 20 29.96 32.67 38.77
CA ARG A 20 28.83 32.12 39.53
C ARG A 20 27.96 33.23 40.09
N LYS A 21 26.73 33.39 39.60
CA LYS A 21 25.67 34.06 40.35
C LYS A 21 24.75 33.03 40.97
N ARG A 22 24.93 32.82 42.28
CA ARG A 22 23.93 32.19 43.17
C ARG A 22 22.77 33.16 43.33
N THR A 23 21.59 32.73 42.93
CA THR A 23 20.37 33.36 43.40
C THR A 23 19.43 32.24 43.89
N LEU A 24 19.37 32.15 45.22
CA LEU A 24 18.35 31.41 45.95
C LEU A 24 16.98 32.07 45.70
N TRP A 25 16.05 31.33 45.12
CA TRP A 25 14.62 31.61 45.32
C TRP A 25 13.95 30.31 45.71
N ARG A 26 13.69 30.28 47.02
CA ARG A 26 12.68 29.37 47.61
C ARG A 26 11.32 29.96 47.27
N LEU A 27 10.39 29.13 46.92
CA LEU A 27 9.06 28.97 47.51
C LEU A 27 8.10 28.33 46.51
N SER A 28 7.69 27.15 46.83
CA SER A 28 6.29 26.66 46.92
C SER A 28 5.40 26.98 45.73
N PHE A 29 5.19 25.97 44.86
CA PHE A 29 3.84 25.67 44.37
C PHE A 29 3.74 24.15 44.17
N ALA A 30 3.35 23.45 45.20
CA ALA A 30 2.77 22.14 45.12
C ALA A 30 1.29 22.36 44.77
N ALA A 31 0.93 22.15 43.52
CA ALA A 31 -0.46 21.97 43.12
C ALA A 31 -0.53 21.22 41.81
N ALA A 32 -0.98 19.98 41.90
CA ALA A 32 -1.93 19.31 41.01
C ALA A 32 -1.77 19.57 39.49
N LEU A 33 -0.93 18.75 38.83
CA LEU A 33 -1.12 18.41 37.42
C LEU A 33 -0.93 16.90 37.24
N LEU A 34 -1.78 16.14 37.92
CA LEU A 34 -2.18 14.79 37.55
C LEU A 34 -3.26 14.92 36.45
N SER A 35 -2.90 15.48 35.31
CA SER A 35 -3.78 15.54 34.17
C SER A 35 -3.18 14.74 33.03
N GLN A 36 -3.76 13.54 32.87
CA GLN A 36 -3.94 12.90 31.58
C GLN A 36 -2.64 12.50 30.85
N LEU A 37 -1.95 11.51 31.40
CA LEU A 37 -1.29 10.51 30.55
C LEU A 37 -2.41 9.67 29.89
N TRP A 38 -3.09 10.28 28.91
CA TRP A 38 -3.77 9.50 27.92
C TRP A 38 -2.64 8.77 27.17
N PRO A 39 -2.64 7.43 27.14
CA PRO A 39 -1.76 6.75 26.24
C PRO A 39 -2.22 7.19 24.84
N MET A 40 -1.45 8.06 24.19
CA MET A 40 -1.53 8.22 22.75
C MET A 40 -1.19 6.83 22.20
N ALA A 41 -2.24 6.09 21.85
CA ALA A 41 -2.08 4.92 21.03
C ALA A 41 -1.28 5.41 19.80
N PRO A 42 -0.17 4.77 19.44
CA PRO A 42 0.52 5.13 18.23
C PRO A 42 -0.51 5.03 17.12
N GLU A 43 -0.85 6.16 16.50
CA GLU A 43 -1.60 6.15 15.26
C GLU A 43 -0.74 5.32 14.32
N SER A 44 -1.19 4.11 14.05
CA SER A 44 -0.59 3.25 13.04
C SER A 44 -0.78 3.99 11.72
N SER A 45 0.21 4.79 11.36
CA SER A 45 0.24 5.46 10.08
C SER A 45 0.28 4.37 9.02
N ALA A 46 -0.84 4.14 8.37
CA ALA A 46 -0.91 3.19 7.26
C ALA A 46 0.11 3.62 6.20
N GLY A 47 0.92 2.69 5.74
CA GLY A 47 1.92 2.94 4.69
C GLY A 47 1.25 3.29 3.36
N PRO A 48 1.99 3.95 2.45
CA PRO A 48 1.43 4.44 1.19
C PRO A 48 0.87 3.30 0.30
N LEU A 49 1.33 2.07 0.47
CA LEU A 49 0.93 0.91 -0.31
C LEU A 49 0.08 -0.12 0.46
N ASP A 50 -0.26 0.13 1.73
CA ASP A 50 -0.99 -0.83 2.60
C ASP A 50 -2.39 -1.18 2.08
N HIS A 51 -2.97 -0.31 1.25
CA HIS A 51 -4.24 -0.55 0.60
C HIS A 51 -4.15 -1.46 -0.63
N LEU A 52 -2.93 -1.81 -1.07
CA LEU A 52 -2.66 -2.65 -2.22
C LEU A 52 -2.37 -4.10 -1.81
N THR A 53 -2.61 -5.01 -2.73
CA THR A 53 -2.31 -6.43 -2.55
C THR A 53 -0.96 -6.75 -3.18
N ASP A 54 -0.14 -7.57 -2.53
CA ASP A 54 1.06 -8.14 -3.13
C ASP A 54 0.67 -9.11 -4.24
N LEU A 55 1.10 -8.80 -5.46
CA LEU A 55 0.84 -9.58 -6.67
C LEU A 55 2.04 -10.44 -7.07
N THR A 56 3.09 -10.51 -6.25
CA THR A 56 4.28 -11.33 -6.49
C THR A 56 3.86 -12.80 -6.68
N GLY A 57 4.29 -13.41 -7.79
CA GLY A 57 3.85 -14.76 -8.20
C GLY A 57 2.61 -14.79 -9.09
N ARG A 58 1.76 -13.73 -9.09
CA ARG A 58 0.65 -13.56 -10.05
C ARG A 58 1.03 -12.65 -11.20
N ALA A 59 2.01 -11.80 -10.98
CA ALA A 59 2.63 -10.96 -11.98
C ALA A 59 4.14 -11.18 -11.96
N SER A 60 4.80 -11.07 -13.09
CA SER A 60 6.27 -11.07 -13.19
C SER A 60 6.77 -9.69 -13.57
N VAL A 61 7.91 -9.31 -13.00
CA VAL A 61 8.60 -8.09 -13.37
C VAL A 61 9.58 -8.41 -14.48
N VAL A 62 9.53 -7.61 -15.56
CA VAL A 62 10.49 -7.67 -16.66
C VAL A 62 11.38 -6.45 -16.53
N VAL A 63 12.65 -6.68 -16.20
CA VAL A 63 13.67 -5.65 -16.03
C VAL A 63 14.59 -5.67 -17.24
N THR A 64 14.70 -4.55 -17.95
CA THR A 64 15.56 -4.39 -19.12
C THR A 64 16.50 -3.21 -18.90
N LEU A 65 17.80 -3.45 -18.97
CA LEU A 65 18.78 -2.38 -18.97
C LEU A 65 18.67 -1.60 -20.29
N LYS A 66 18.19 -0.37 -20.24
CA LYS A 66 18.03 0.52 -21.40
C LYS A 66 19.30 1.27 -21.76
N GLY A 67 20.05 1.65 -20.75
CA GLY A 67 21.26 2.41 -20.94
C GLY A 67 22.11 2.54 -19.69
N ARG A 68 23.34 2.98 -19.92
CA ARG A 68 24.30 3.28 -18.86
C ARG A 68 24.95 4.61 -19.16
N ASP A 69 24.87 5.53 -18.23
CA ASP A 69 25.63 6.77 -18.22
C ASP A 69 26.90 6.57 -17.39
N ASN A 70 28.02 6.35 -18.07
CA ASN A 70 29.31 6.13 -17.40
C ASN A 70 29.85 7.39 -16.74
N PHE A 71 29.42 8.57 -17.17
CA PHE A 71 29.88 9.82 -16.60
C PHE A 71 29.27 10.08 -15.21
N ASN A 72 27.96 9.83 -15.10
CA ASN A 72 27.21 9.98 -13.86
C ASN A 72 27.08 8.67 -13.05
N SER A 73 27.64 7.57 -13.54
CA SER A 73 27.48 6.22 -12.97
C SER A 73 26.01 5.80 -12.82
N GLU A 74 25.16 6.20 -13.75
CA GLU A 74 23.75 5.86 -13.75
C GLU A 74 23.46 4.67 -14.63
N TYR A 75 22.57 3.81 -14.14
CA TYR A 75 21.96 2.72 -14.87
C TYR A 75 20.50 3.05 -15.07
N LEU A 76 20.05 3.05 -16.30
CA LEU A 76 18.67 3.28 -16.67
C LEU A 76 18.02 1.94 -17.00
N TYR A 77 16.99 1.58 -16.24
CA TYR A 77 16.20 0.38 -16.47
C TYR A 77 14.80 0.74 -16.93
N ASP A 78 14.29 0.01 -17.90
CA ASP A 78 12.86 -0.06 -18.21
C ASP A 78 12.30 -1.27 -17.47
N VAL A 79 11.35 -1.02 -16.57
CA VAL A 79 10.74 -2.04 -15.71
C VAL A 79 9.25 -2.12 -16.02
N SER A 80 8.80 -3.25 -16.52
CA SER A 80 7.39 -3.49 -16.82
C SER A 80 6.86 -4.70 -16.06
N VAL A 81 5.54 -4.78 -15.94
CA VAL A 81 4.84 -5.85 -15.25
C VAL A 81 4.07 -6.69 -16.26
N LYS A 82 4.27 -7.99 -16.25
CA LYS A 82 3.53 -8.97 -17.06
C LYS A 82 2.54 -9.71 -16.14
N ASN A 83 1.27 -9.68 -16.50
CA ASN A 83 0.24 -10.42 -15.78
C ASN A 83 0.29 -11.91 -16.12
N LEU A 84 0.58 -12.75 -15.15
CA LEU A 84 0.62 -14.22 -15.31
C LEU A 84 -0.67 -14.89 -14.84
N SER A 85 -1.59 -14.13 -14.24
CA SER A 85 -2.83 -14.66 -13.69
C SER A 85 -3.99 -14.61 -14.70
N ALA A 86 -5.07 -15.28 -14.39
CA ALA A 86 -6.33 -15.17 -15.12
C ALA A 86 -7.14 -13.91 -14.75
N ASP A 87 -6.69 -13.18 -13.72
CA ASP A 87 -7.34 -11.98 -13.22
C ASP A 87 -6.90 -10.74 -14.00
N THR A 88 -7.75 -9.73 -14.03
CA THR A 88 -7.41 -8.41 -14.56
C THR A 88 -6.99 -7.50 -13.41
N PHE A 89 -5.89 -6.79 -13.55
CA PHE A 89 -5.42 -5.81 -12.57
C PHE A 89 -5.74 -4.39 -13.03
N ILE A 90 -6.07 -3.52 -12.07
CA ILE A 90 -6.32 -2.10 -12.33
C ILE A 90 -4.99 -1.43 -12.63
N GLY A 91 -4.81 -0.89 -13.83
CA GLY A 91 -3.53 -0.36 -14.29
C GLY A 91 -3.00 0.79 -13.43
N ASP A 92 -3.86 1.73 -13.05
CA ASP A 92 -3.47 2.90 -12.23
C ASP A 92 -3.06 2.51 -10.79
N SER A 93 -3.39 1.30 -10.35
CA SER A 93 -3.04 0.79 -9.03
C SER A 93 -1.73 0.00 -8.99
N LEU A 94 -1.04 -0.14 -10.13
CA LEU A 94 0.17 -0.95 -10.21
C LEU A 94 1.40 -0.17 -9.75
N PHE A 95 2.08 -0.73 -8.76
CA PHE A 95 3.35 -0.23 -8.23
C PHE A 95 4.37 -1.36 -8.19
N ILE A 96 5.62 -1.00 -8.41
CA ILE A 96 6.77 -1.86 -8.16
C ILE A 96 7.59 -1.30 -7.02
N VAL A 97 8.02 -2.16 -6.13
CA VAL A 97 8.88 -1.84 -4.98
C VAL A 97 10.22 -2.50 -5.19
N LEU A 98 11.30 -1.75 -5.10
CA LEU A 98 12.65 -2.32 -5.16
C LEU A 98 12.86 -3.17 -3.90
N ASP A 99 12.83 -4.49 -4.07
CA ASP A 99 12.89 -5.43 -2.95
C ASP A 99 14.33 -5.74 -2.56
N LYS A 100 15.15 -6.06 -3.54
CA LYS A 100 16.56 -6.41 -3.32
C LYS A 100 17.41 -6.09 -4.54
N VAL A 101 18.70 -6.09 -4.31
CA VAL A 101 19.72 -5.93 -5.32
C VAL A 101 20.68 -7.10 -5.21
N THR A 102 20.88 -7.82 -6.31
CA THR A 102 21.80 -8.97 -6.37
C THR A 102 23.11 -8.51 -6.99
N ASN A 103 24.23 -8.74 -6.31
CA ASN A 103 25.56 -8.45 -6.84
C ASN A 103 26.03 -9.51 -7.87
N ILE A 104 27.17 -9.30 -8.51
CA ILE A 104 27.75 -10.28 -9.47
C ILE A 104 28.04 -11.63 -8.80
N GLY A 105 28.35 -11.66 -7.52
CA GLY A 105 28.60 -12.87 -6.75
C GLY A 105 27.35 -13.70 -6.45
N GLY A 106 26.15 -13.19 -6.82
CA GLY A 106 24.89 -13.85 -6.54
C GLY A 106 24.37 -13.61 -5.12
N GLU A 107 24.96 -12.69 -4.36
CA GLU A 107 24.50 -12.33 -3.04
C GLU A 107 23.35 -11.33 -3.15
N ASP A 108 22.23 -11.67 -2.52
CA ASP A 108 21.08 -10.80 -2.38
C ASP A 108 21.26 -9.84 -1.22
N ARG A 109 20.96 -8.55 -1.47
CA ARG A 109 21.01 -7.47 -0.49
C ARG A 109 19.66 -6.77 -0.44
N GLU A 110 19.00 -6.85 0.70
CA GLU A 110 17.61 -6.39 0.83
C GLU A 110 17.49 -5.05 1.55
N ASN A 111 18.49 -4.67 2.34
CA ASN A 111 18.40 -3.54 3.25
C ASN A 111 19.14 -2.32 2.68
N LEU A 112 18.42 -1.54 1.85
CA LEU A 112 18.98 -0.36 1.16
C LEU A 112 19.58 0.67 2.12
N ASN A 113 19.01 0.80 3.33
CA ASN A 113 19.43 1.83 4.28
C ASN A 113 20.55 1.38 5.23
N SER A 114 20.65 0.10 5.54
CA SER A 114 21.63 -0.42 6.53
C SER A 114 22.81 -1.16 5.90
N ASP A 115 22.68 -1.60 4.64
CA ASP A 115 23.79 -2.25 3.94
C ASP A 115 24.82 -1.21 3.50
N PRO A 116 26.11 -1.35 3.87
CA PRO A 116 27.17 -0.38 3.56
C PRO A 116 27.36 -0.15 2.06
N ILE A 117 26.99 -1.13 1.22
CA ILE A 117 27.13 -1.05 -0.24
C ILE A 117 25.87 -0.38 -0.83
N LEU A 118 24.68 -0.81 -0.39
CA LEU A 118 23.42 -0.26 -0.89
C LEU A 118 23.17 1.17 -0.46
N SER A 119 23.63 1.56 0.74
CA SER A 119 23.53 2.94 1.22
C SER A 119 24.30 3.96 0.36
N ARG A 120 25.20 3.47 -0.51
CA ARG A 120 25.90 4.29 -1.50
C ARG A 120 25.22 4.37 -2.84
N MET A 121 24.19 3.54 -3.03
CA MET A 121 23.35 3.60 -4.23
C MET A 121 22.26 4.65 -4.02
N GLU A 122 22.06 5.45 -5.03
CA GLU A 122 21.01 6.44 -5.07
C GLU A 122 19.93 6.01 -6.06
N VAL A 123 18.72 5.90 -5.57
CA VAL A 123 17.55 5.59 -6.41
C VAL A 123 16.92 6.90 -6.85
N LEU A 124 16.75 7.08 -8.14
CA LEU A 124 16.29 8.34 -8.73
C LEU A 124 14.93 8.15 -9.43
N GLY A 125 14.06 9.15 -9.26
CA GLY A 125 12.75 9.16 -9.92
C GLY A 125 11.71 8.26 -9.26
N GLN A 126 11.93 7.86 -8.01
CA GLN A 126 10.94 7.13 -7.22
C GLN A 126 9.71 8.00 -6.90
N ASN A 127 8.56 7.38 -6.76
CA ASN A 127 7.33 8.03 -6.34
C ASN A 127 7.25 8.22 -4.82
N GLY A 128 8.04 7.45 -4.07
CA GLY A 128 8.13 7.50 -2.62
C GLY A 128 8.83 6.27 -2.05
N GLU A 129 8.69 6.11 -0.73
CA GLU A 129 9.27 4.99 0.01
C GLU A 129 8.19 4.29 0.84
N THR A 130 8.34 2.97 0.99
CA THR A 130 7.51 2.17 1.91
C THR A 130 7.90 2.47 3.36
N GLN A 131 7.16 1.94 4.34
CA GLN A 131 7.52 2.06 5.76
C GLN A 131 8.91 1.49 6.08
N ASP A 132 9.31 0.46 5.33
CA ASP A 132 10.64 -0.17 5.46
C ASP A 132 11.75 0.62 4.74
N GLY A 133 11.43 1.79 4.18
CA GLY A 133 12.37 2.63 3.43
C GLY A 133 12.75 2.07 2.06
N LYS A 134 11.94 1.18 1.49
CA LYS A 134 12.15 0.65 0.14
C LYS A 134 11.51 1.59 -0.88
N PRO A 135 12.24 2.04 -1.91
CA PRO A 135 11.70 2.93 -2.93
C PRO A 135 10.67 2.21 -3.81
N TYR A 136 9.59 2.92 -4.17
CA TYR A 136 8.58 2.39 -5.07
C TYR A 136 8.34 3.30 -6.27
N PHE A 137 7.87 2.70 -7.35
CA PHE A 137 7.58 3.36 -8.63
C PHE A 137 6.20 2.96 -9.11
N GLN A 138 5.44 3.92 -9.62
CA GLN A 138 4.17 3.65 -10.27
C GLN A 138 4.42 3.15 -11.70
N ILE A 139 3.72 2.10 -12.08
CA ILE A 139 3.71 1.60 -13.45
C ILE A 139 2.75 2.46 -14.27
N PRO A 140 3.17 3.01 -15.42
CA PRO A 140 2.28 3.77 -16.28
C PRO A 140 1.14 2.88 -16.81
N ALA A 141 -0.09 3.32 -16.63
CA ALA A 141 -1.29 2.59 -17.10
C ALA A 141 -1.37 2.54 -18.65
N GLY A 142 -0.76 3.50 -19.32
CA GLY A 142 -0.81 3.59 -20.76
C GLY A 142 -2.19 3.94 -21.30
N SER A 143 -2.46 3.50 -22.55
CA SER A 143 -3.78 3.68 -23.16
C SER A 143 -4.82 2.66 -22.69
N ALA A 144 -4.38 1.53 -22.13
CA ALA A 144 -5.22 0.53 -21.51
C ALA A 144 -5.31 0.82 -20.00
N THR A 145 -6.53 1.03 -19.50
CA THR A 145 -6.78 1.30 -18.07
C THR A 145 -6.51 0.09 -17.19
N ASP A 146 -6.44 -1.10 -17.77
CA ASP A 146 -6.31 -2.36 -17.06
C ASP A 146 -5.24 -3.26 -17.66
N LEU A 147 -4.55 -4.01 -16.80
CA LEU A 147 -3.63 -5.05 -17.20
C LEU A 147 -4.36 -6.40 -17.27
N THR A 148 -4.79 -6.76 -18.47
CA THR A 148 -5.52 -8.01 -18.73
C THR A 148 -4.63 -9.26 -18.58
N PRO A 149 -5.21 -10.46 -18.47
CA PRO A 149 -4.44 -11.71 -18.46
C PRO A 149 -3.44 -11.82 -19.59
N SER A 150 -2.24 -12.29 -19.30
CA SER A 150 -1.11 -12.46 -20.24
C SER A 150 -0.59 -11.18 -20.90
N SER A 151 -1.14 -10.02 -20.60
CA SER A 151 -0.65 -8.73 -21.10
C SER A 151 0.53 -8.19 -20.28
N GLN A 152 1.24 -7.24 -20.89
CA GLN A 152 2.36 -6.54 -20.27
C GLN A 152 2.09 -5.04 -20.23
N SER A 153 2.44 -4.40 -19.10
CA SER A 153 2.30 -2.95 -18.92
C SER A 153 3.29 -2.15 -19.76
N LEU A 154 3.08 -0.85 -19.86
CA LEU A 154 4.15 0.06 -20.26
C LEU A 154 5.28 0.02 -19.22
N PRO A 155 6.52 0.32 -19.64
CA PRO A 155 7.64 0.34 -18.71
C PRO A 155 7.64 1.62 -17.87
N ALA A 156 7.97 1.47 -16.58
CA ALA A 156 8.44 2.56 -15.75
C ALA A 156 9.95 2.71 -15.92
N SER A 157 10.43 3.95 -15.95
CA SER A 157 11.86 4.24 -15.97
C SER A 157 12.41 4.29 -14.56
N VAL A 158 13.31 3.37 -14.22
CA VAL A 158 14.00 3.32 -12.93
C VAL A 158 15.46 3.68 -13.15
N ARG A 159 15.97 4.66 -12.41
CA ARG A 159 17.37 5.08 -12.47
C ARG A 159 18.07 4.77 -11.16
N LEU A 160 19.19 4.09 -11.27
CA LEU A 160 20.03 3.73 -10.13
C LEU A 160 21.42 4.32 -10.35
N ARG A 161 21.85 5.20 -9.45
CA ARG A 161 23.19 5.79 -9.47
C ARG A 161 24.08 5.05 -8.49
N ASN A 162 25.19 4.55 -8.98
CA ASN A 162 26.22 3.91 -8.16
C ASN A 162 27.46 4.79 -8.08
N LYS A 163 27.64 5.50 -6.98
CA LYS A 163 28.73 6.47 -6.79
C LYS A 163 30.13 5.85 -6.83
N ASP A 164 30.25 4.56 -6.56
CA ASP A 164 31.55 3.89 -6.44
C ASP A 164 32.01 3.19 -7.73
N TYR A 165 31.25 3.22 -8.81
CA TYR A 165 31.54 2.61 -10.13
C TYR A 165 31.86 1.10 -10.14
N LEU A 166 32.07 0.49 -8.98
CA LEU A 166 32.70 -0.83 -8.84
C LEU A 166 31.69 -1.97 -8.75
N ILE A 167 30.40 -1.68 -8.65
CA ILE A 167 29.39 -2.69 -8.36
C ILE A 167 28.47 -2.86 -9.55
N VAL A 168 28.53 -4.01 -10.19
CA VAL A 168 27.49 -4.46 -11.13
C VAL A 168 26.44 -5.18 -10.30
N PHE A 169 25.19 -4.84 -10.52
CA PHE A 169 24.05 -5.37 -9.76
C PHE A 169 22.84 -5.57 -10.66
N THR A 170 21.96 -6.44 -10.21
CA THR A 170 20.66 -6.68 -10.84
C THR A 170 19.57 -6.33 -9.83
N PRO A 171 18.73 -5.32 -10.10
CA PRO A 171 17.61 -4.99 -9.21
C PRO A 171 16.49 -6.01 -9.37
N SER A 172 15.83 -6.34 -8.24
CA SER A 172 14.65 -7.18 -8.19
C SER A 172 13.51 -6.41 -7.54
N PHE A 173 12.30 -6.59 -8.05
CA PHE A 173 11.13 -5.82 -7.61
C PHE A 173 9.99 -6.75 -7.22
N LYS A 174 9.21 -6.31 -6.23
CA LYS A 174 7.89 -6.84 -5.92
C LYS A 174 6.82 -6.01 -6.61
N VAL A 175 5.67 -6.61 -6.90
CA VAL A 175 4.54 -5.96 -7.55
C VAL A 175 3.39 -5.83 -6.58
N PHE A 176 2.83 -4.64 -6.49
CA PHE A 176 1.64 -4.34 -5.70
C PHE A 176 0.55 -3.75 -6.60
N GLY A 177 -0.71 -4.06 -6.31
CA GLY A 177 -1.81 -3.54 -7.10
C GLY A 177 -3.16 -4.05 -6.64
N LEU A 178 -4.21 -3.63 -7.35
CA LEU A 178 -5.58 -4.06 -7.11
C LEU A 178 -6.09 -4.93 -8.26
N LYS A 179 -6.77 -6.00 -7.88
CA LYS A 179 -7.52 -6.83 -8.81
C LYS A 179 -8.84 -6.13 -9.16
N ARG A 180 -9.19 -6.13 -10.44
CA ARG A 180 -10.52 -5.66 -10.85
C ARG A 180 -11.58 -6.63 -10.38
N PRO A 181 -12.63 -6.17 -9.68
CA PRO A 181 -13.74 -7.03 -9.32
C PRO A 181 -14.41 -7.58 -10.60
N PRO A 182 -14.92 -8.81 -10.57
CA PRO A 182 -15.69 -9.35 -11.68
C PRO A 182 -16.82 -8.38 -12.05
N PRO A 183 -17.14 -8.21 -13.34
CA PRO A 183 -18.30 -7.41 -13.72
C PRO A 183 -19.52 -7.99 -13.01
N GLU A 184 -20.26 -7.13 -12.34
CA GLU A 184 -21.53 -7.54 -11.76
C GLU A 184 -22.35 -8.21 -12.86
N PRO A 185 -22.91 -9.42 -12.60
CA PRO A 185 -23.78 -10.07 -13.57
C PRO A 185 -24.85 -9.05 -13.93
N LYS A 186 -24.89 -8.62 -15.20
CA LYS A 186 -25.96 -7.78 -15.70
C LYS A 186 -27.24 -8.45 -15.23
N GLN A 187 -27.94 -7.82 -14.29
CA GLN A 187 -29.28 -8.27 -13.92
C GLN A 187 -29.99 -8.48 -15.24
N ALA A 188 -30.37 -9.73 -15.49
CA ALA A 188 -31.19 -10.03 -16.67
C ALA A 188 -32.29 -8.97 -16.70
N PRO A 189 -32.57 -8.33 -17.85
CA PRO A 189 -33.59 -7.30 -17.93
C PRO A 189 -34.80 -7.88 -17.20
N ALA A 190 -35.23 -7.17 -16.15
CA ALA A 190 -36.37 -7.60 -15.36
C ALA A 190 -37.45 -8.02 -16.37
N PRO A 191 -38.02 -9.22 -16.29
CA PRO A 191 -39.05 -9.66 -17.24
C PRO A 191 -40.02 -8.50 -17.35
N PRO A 192 -40.50 -8.16 -18.60
CA PRO A 192 -41.28 -6.97 -18.83
C PRO A 192 -42.36 -6.91 -17.76
N VAL A 193 -42.33 -5.82 -16.98
CA VAL A 193 -43.28 -5.61 -15.89
C VAL A 193 -44.64 -5.74 -16.56
N GLN A 194 -45.24 -6.89 -16.41
CA GLN A 194 -46.65 -7.03 -16.75
C GLN A 194 -47.36 -5.93 -15.97
N PRO A 195 -48.24 -5.15 -16.62
CA PRO A 195 -48.91 -4.05 -15.95
C PRO A 195 -49.44 -4.58 -14.63
N VAL A 196 -48.99 -3.94 -13.54
CA VAL A 196 -49.38 -4.28 -12.17
C VAL A 196 -50.89 -4.16 -12.16
N THR A 197 -51.53 -5.28 -12.41
CA THR A 197 -52.93 -5.41 -12.07
C THR A 197 -52.98 -5.20 -10.57
N THR A 198 -53.67 -4.17 -10.16
CA THR A 198 -54.11 -3.81 -8.83
C THR A 198 -54.05 -5.00 -7.86
N PRO A 199 -53.61 -4.80 -6.60
CA PRO A 199 -53.46 -5.89 -5.63
C PRO A 199 -54.75 -6.69 -5.60
N THR A 200 -54.70 -7.84 -6.24
CA THR A 200 -55.82 -8.81 -6.22
C THR A 200 -55.94 -9.20 -4.75
N THR A 201 -57.00 -8.76 -4.13
CA THR A 201 -57.47 -9.25 -2.84
C THR A 201 -57.18 -10.73 -2.77
N PRO A 202 -56.45 -11.24 -1.76
CA PRO A 202 -56.05 -12.64 -1.71
C PRO A 202 -57.29 -13.50 -1.95
N ASN A 203 -57.23 -14.33 -3.00
CA ASN A 203 -58.37 -15.13 -3.45
C ASN A 203 -58.91 -15.88 -2.21
N ARG A 204 -60.17 -15.67 -1.89
CA ARG A 204 -60.87 -16.26 -0.74
C ARG A 204 -60.52 -17.73 -0.55
N THR A 205 -60.37 -18.45 -1.66
CA THR A 205 -59.93 -19.84 -1.71
C THR A 205 -58.51 -20.11 -1.21
N THR A 206 -57.60 -19.14 -1.31
CA THR A 206 -56.20 -19.29 -0.83
C THR A 206 -56.15 -19.08 0.66
N VAL A 207 -56.89 -18.11 1.18
CA VAL A 207 -57.04 -17.86 2.61
C VAL A 207 -57.70 -19.05 3.30
N ASP A 208 -58.80 -19.59 2.73
CA ASP A 208 -59.48 -20.75 3.27
C ASP A 208 -58.59 -22.00 3.33
N LYS A 209 -57.73 -22.23 2.32
CA LYS A 209 -56.73 -23.31 2.35
C LYS A 209 -55.68 -23.12 3.43
N LEU A 210 -55.23 -21.89 3.65
CA LEU A 210 -54.27 -21.59 4.70
C LEU A 210 -54.85 -21.86 6.10
N ILE A 211 -56.09 -21.44 6.31
CA ILE A 211 -56.81 -21.65 7.56
C ILE A 211 -57.00 -23.13 7.85
N GLN A 212 -57.45 -23.93 6.84
CA GLN A 212 -57.55 -25.37 6.99
C GLN A 212 -56.20 -26.05 7.31
N LEU A 213 -55.10 -25.54 6.76
CA LEU A 213 -53.75 -26.02 7.06
C LEU A 213 -53.34 -25.72 8.51
N LEU A 214 -53.69 -24.55 9.00
CA LEU A 214 -53.41 -24.13 10.39
C LEU A 214 -54.23 -24.96 11.38
N ILE A 215 -55.50 -25.22 11.08
CA ILE A 215 -56.39 -26.12 11.87
C ILE A 215 -55.84 -27.53 11.88
N LYS A 216 -55.46 -28.06 10.73
CA LYS A 216 -54.88 -29.43 10.61
C LYS A 216 -53.57 -29.57 11.37
N LYS A 217 -52.78 -28.51 11.47
CA LYS A 217 -51.52 -28.46 12.25
C LYS A 217 -51.73 -28.18 13.75
N GLY A 218 -52.96 -27.98 14.20
CA GLY A 218 -53.29 -27.71 15.61
C GLY A 218 -52.81 -26.32 16.11
N LEU A 219 -52.50 -25.43 15.15
CA LEU A 219 -52.07 -24.06 15.46
C LEU A 219 -53.22 -23.08 15.60
N LEU A 220 -54.40 -23.48 15.14
CA LEU A 220 -55.69 -22.76 15.23
C LEU A 220 -56.80 -23.74 15.46
N THR A 221 -57.72 -23.46 16.36
CA THR A 221 -58.93 -24.27 16.54
C THR A 221 -60.08 -23.73 15.68
N GLU A 222 -61.01 -24.62 15.28
CA GLU A 222 -62.19 -24.21 14.50
C GLU A 222 -63.07 -23.20 15.26
N GLU A 223 -63.09 -23.31 16.59
CA GLU A 223 -63.84 -22.40 17.49
C GLU A 223 -63.18 -20.99 17.51
N GLU A 224 -61.84 -20.91 17.59
CA GLU A 224 -61.14 -19.66 17.55
C GLU A 224 -61.35 -18.93 16.22
N TRP A 225 -61.27 -19.68 15.11
CA TRP A 225 -61.54 -19.12 13.79
C TRP A 225 -62.98 -18.60 13.65
N ARG A 226 -63.95 -19.37 14.14
CA ARG A 226 -65.38 -18.98 14.08
C ARG A 226 -65.65 -17.75 14.91
N LYS A 227 -65.01 -17.66 16.11
CA LYS A 227 -65.14 -16.50 17.02
C LYS A 227 -64.51 -15.23 16.42
N ALA A 228 -63.39 -15.35 15.73
CA ALA A 228 -62.72 -14.23 15.09
C ALA A 228 -63.44 -13.70 13.83
N ASN A 229 -64.30 -14.52 13.21
CA ASN A 229 -64.97 -14.17 11.95
C ASN A 229 -66.52 -13.90 12.17
N GLN A 230 -66.96 -13.77 13.42
CA GLN A 230 -68.31 -13.30 13.70
C GLN A 230 -68.35 -11.78 13.58
N PRO A 231 -69.30 -11.18 12.81
CA PRO A 231 -69.42 -9.74 12.63
C PRO A 231 -69.81 -9.00 13.91
#